data_cf6aac5e2c48f6243f4b8e77f1173c6f
#
_entry.id   cf6aac5e2c48f6243f4b8e77f1173c6f
#
_cell.length_a   1.000
_cell.length_b   1.000
_cell.length_c   1.000
_cell.angle_alpha   90.00
_cell.angle_beta   90.00
_cell.angle_gamma   90.00
#
_symmetry.space_group_name_H-M   'P 1'
#
loop_
_entity.id
_entity.type
_entity.pdbx_description
1 polymer ?
#
loop_
_entity_poly.entity_id
_entity_poly.type
_entity_poly.pdbx_seq_one_letter_code
_entity_poly.pdbx_strand_id
1 'polypeptide(L)'
;YMILACGLSNYHVSIFHLSNHAFFKALLFLSAGSVIHAVSDEQDMRKMGSLSKFLPLTYSLMLIGSLSLSGFPFLSGFYSKDFIIELSQVASCSSLNMSYGLFACWLASSAIFFTAFYSFRLVYLTFLNSSNTSRVIVLNIHESSWLITLPLLILGFGSIFIGYLTKDIFIGFGSDFWGPAIFILPCNSYVLEAEWLPSFIKWIPFFFSFSGVLVASLLNILAFYFQTNFWYNKLFSFWAFLANKKWYWDKIYNDTVVNFSLNFGYKVSFKNLDRGFVELLGPVGLSKLVQILSFRISLIQTGQLNH
;
A
#
# COMPACT_ATOMS: atom_id res chain seq x y z
N TYR A 1 0.98 1.67 10.57
CA TYR A 1 1.54 1.24 11.84
C TYR A 1 2.92 1.84 12.12
N MET A 2 3.85 1.83 11.16
CA MET A 2 5.17 2.48 11.31
C MET A 2 5.05 3.96 11.71
N ILE A 3 4.26 4.75 10.96
CA ILE A 3 4.03 6.17 11.25
C ILE A 3 3.35 6.37 12.62
N LEU A 4 2.43 5.48 12.97
CA LEU A 4 1.78 5.50 14.29
C LEU A 4 2.81 5.32 15.43
N ALA A 5 3.70 4.34 15.29
CA ALA A 5 4.78 4.12 16.27
C ALA A 5 5.74 5.32 16.35
N CYS A 6 6.07 5.95 15.21
CA CYS A 6 6.84 7.21 15.20
C CYS A 6 6.09 8.35 15.90
N GLY A 7 4.77 8.46 15.67
CA GLY A 7 3.94 9.47 16.35
C GLY A 7 3.84 9.29 17.86
N LEU A 8 4.02 8.05 18.33
CA LEU A 8 4.15 7.72 19.76
C LEU A 8 5.60 7.86 20.29
N SER A 9 6.52 8.38 19.47
CA SER A 9 7.95 8.52 19.78
C SER A 9 8.68 7.21 20.07
N ASN A 10 8.14 6.06 19.63
CA ASN A 10 8.75 4.74 19.82
C ASN A 10 9.40 4.27 18.50
N TYR A 11 10.53 4.89 18.15
CA TYR A 11 11.20 4.69 16.87
C TYR A 11 11.76 3.28 16.68
N HIS A 12 12.29 2.67 17.73
CA HIS A 12 12.79 1.29 17.70
C HIS A 12 11.70 0.28 17.33
N VAL A 13 10.47 0.45 17.85
CA VAL A 13 9.31 -0.38 17.50
C VAL A 13 8.87 -0.16 16.07
N SER A 14 8.97 1.09 15.59
CA SER A 14 8.70 1.41 14.18
C SER A 14 9.65 0.69 13.23
N ILE A 15 10.95 0.67 13.55
CA ILE A 15 11.97 -0.03 12.76
C ILE A 15 11.78 -1.54 12.85
N PHE A 16 11.42 -2.08 14.02
CA PHE A 16 11.08 -3.48 14.18
C PHE A 16 9.90 -3.87 13.29
N HIS A 17 8.84 -3.06 13.28
CA HIS A 17 7.71 -3.32 12.38
C HIS A 17 8.09 -3.20 10.91
N LEU A 18 8.95 -2.24 10.54
CA LEU A 18 9.47 -2.09 9.19
C LEU A 18 10.20 -3.35 8.71
N SER A 19 11.08 -3.90 9.55
CA SER A 19 11.82 -5.12 9.21
C SER A 19 10.89 -6.32 9.00
N ASN A 20 9.95 -6.55 9.90
CA ASN A 20 8.98 -7.63 9.77
C ASN A 20 8.05 -7.43 8.56
N HIS A 21 7.59 -6.18 8.36
CA HIS A 21 6.74 -5.81 7.23
C HIS A 21 7.40 -6.08 5.88
N ALA A 22 8.72 -5.89 5.77
CA ALA A 22 9.44 -6.17 4.54
C ALA A 22 9.29 -7.64 4.11
N PHE A 23 9.40 -8.60 5.04
CA PHE A 23 9.28 -10.02 4.72
C PHE A 23 7.88 -10.41 4.25
N PHE A 24 6.85 -10.20 5.04
CA PHE A 24 5.52 -10.64 4.65
C PHE A 24 4.92 -9.81 3.50
N LYS A 25 5.30 -8.55 3.35
CA LYS A 25 4.81 -7.73 2.25
C LYS A 25 5.45 -8.12 0.92
N ALA A 26 6.77 -8.31 0.91
CA ALA A 26 7.46 -8.82 -0.27
C ALA A 26 6.95 -10.23 -0.66
N LEU A 27 6.69 -11.10 0.32
CA LEU A 27 6.10 -12.41 0.10
C LEU A 27 4.75 -12.30 -0.61
N LEU A 28 3.85 -11.43 -0.12
CA LEU A 28 2.53 -11.24 -0.71
C LEU A 28 2.60 -10.70 -2.15
N PHE A 29 3.48 -9.73 -2.43
CA PHE A 29 3.60 -9.17 -3.77
C PHE A 29 4.24 -10.13 -4.77
N LEU A 30 5.30 -10.84 -4.37
CA LEU A 30 5.93 -11.85 -5.22
C LEU A 30 4.98 -13.04 -5.50
N SER A 31 4.24 -13.49 -4.48
CA SER A 31 3.24 -14.54 -4.68
C SER A 31 2.08 -14.08 -5.56
N ALA A 32 1.63 -12.83 -5.42
CA ALA A 32 0.63 -12.25 -6.33
C ALA A 32 1.15 -12.17 -7.77
N GLY A 33 2.42 -11.76 -7.96
CA GLY A 33 3.07 -11.77 -9.27
C GLY A 33 3.11 -13.16 -9.90
N SER A 34 3.42 -14.18 -9.11
CA SER A 34 3.39 -15.59 -9.53
C SER A 34 2.00 -16.03 -9.98
N VAL A 35 0.95 -15.67 -9.24
CA VAL A 35 -0.45 -15.96 -9.60
C VAL A 35 -0.85 -15.26 -10.88
N ILE A 36 -0.58 -13.96 -11.02
CA ILE A 36 -0.90 -13.14 -12.20
C ILE A 36 -0.25 -13.74 -13.44
N HIS A 37 1.02 -14.10 -13.35
CA HIS A 37 1.75 -14.73 -14.47
C HIS A 37 1.14 -16.08 -14.86
N ALA A 38 0.77 -16.92 -13.88
CA ALA A 38 0.14 -18.21 -14.12
C ALA A 38 -1.24 -18.10 -14.80
N VAL A 39 -1.97 -16.99 -14.60
CA VAL A 39 -3.31 -16.74 -15.17
C VAL A 39 -3.25 -15.82 -16.39
N SER A 40 -2.13 -15.84 -17.14
CA SER A 40 -1.95 -15.06 -18.39
C SER A 40 -2.13 -13.55 -18.20
N ASP A 41 -1.47 -13.00 -17.16
CA ASP A 41 -1.41 -11.59 -16.81
C ASP A 41 -2.76 -10.94 -16.41
N GLU A 42 -3.77 -11.75 -16.07
CA GLU A 42 -5.02 -11.23 -15.52
C GLU A 42 -4.81 -10.75 -14.09
N GLN A 43 -5.21 -9.51 -13.78
CA GLN A 43 -5.09 -8.90 -12.46
C GLN A 43 -6.42 -8.82 -11.70
N ASP A 44 -7.54 -9.03 -12.38
CA ASP A 44 -8.86 -8.94 -11.75
C ASP A 44 -9.19 -10.23 -10.98
N MET A 45 -9.21 -10.16 -9.65
CA MET A 45 -9.54 -11.28 -8.78
C MET A 45 -10.94 -11.88 -9.05
N ARG A 46 -11.87 -11.12 -9.64
CA ARG A 46 -13.22 -11.59 -9.97
C ARG A 46 -13.21 -12.61 -11.11
N LYS A 47 -12.18 -12.60 -11.93
CA LYS A 47 -11.96 -13.52 -13.04
C LYS A 47 -11.10 -14.72 -12.68
N MET A 48 -10.62 -14.78 -11.43
CA MET A 48 -9.84 -15.89 -10.89
C MET A 48 -10.75 -16.87 -10.14
N GLY A 49 -10.19 -17.85 -9.46
CA GLY A 49 -10.87 -18.77 -8.57
C GLY A 49 -10.34 -20.19 -8.68
N SER A 50 -10.50 -20.99 -7.62
CA SER A 50 -10.06 -22.39 -7.49
C SER A 50 -8.56 -22.62 -7.74
N LEU A 51 -7.71 -21.60 -7.63
CA LEU A 51 -6.30 -21.70 -7.95
C LEU A 51 -5.51 -22.52 -6.91
N SER A 52 -6.06 -22.80 -5.74
CA SER A 52 -5.41 -23.59 -4.68
C SER A 52 -5.00 -25.00 -5.13
N LYS A 53 -5.76 -25.59 -6.07
CA LYS A 53 -5.48 -26.92 -6.61
C LYS A 53 -4.34 -26.92 -7.64
N PHE A 54 -4.17 -25.83 -8.37
CA PHE A 54 -3.21 -25.69 -9.47
C PHE A 54 -1.89 -25.07 -8.99
N LEU A 55 -1.93 -24.22 -7.95
CA LEU A 55 -0.81 -23.49 -7.39
C LEU A 55 -0.70 -23.71 -5.87
N PRO A 56 -0.48 -24.95 -5.39
CA PRO A 56 -0.52 -25.27 -3.98
C PRO A 56 0.61 -24.60 -3.17
N LEU A 57 1.82 -24.49 -3.72
CA LEU A 57 2.94 -23.83 -3.05
C LEU A 57 2.71 -22.32 -2.95
N THR A 58 2.32 -21.70 -4.05
CA THR A 58 2.01 -20.25 -4.08
C THR A 58 0.85 -19.92 -3.14
N TYR A 59 -0.18 -20.77 -3.09
CA TYR A 59 -1.31 -20.64 -2.17
C TYR A 59 -0.86 -20.67 -0.71
N SER A 60 -0.04 -21.65 -0.33
CA SER A 60 0.43 -21.79 1.05
C SER A 60 1.27 -20.57 1.50
N LEU A 61 2.15 -20.08 0.63
CA LEU A 61 2.99 -18.92 0.92
C LEU A 61 2.18 -17.62 0.98
N MET A 62 1.19 -17.46 0.11
CA MET A 62 0.28 -16.31 0.15
C MET A 62 -0.62 -16.34 1.38
N LEU A 63 -1.04 -17.52 1.82
CA LEU A 63 -1.79 -17.68 3.06
C LEU A 63 -0.93 -17.32 4.29
N ILE A 64 0.32 -17.78 4.36
CA ILE A 64 1.26 -17.41 5.42
C ILE A 64 1.47 -15.88 5.45
N GLY A 65 1.70 -15.25 4.30
CA GLY A 65 1.85 -13.81 4.21
C GLY A 65 0.60 -13.03 4.65
N SER A 66 -0.59 -13.51 4.30
CA SER A 66 -1.87 -12.88 4.69
C SER A 66 -2.18 -13.05 6.17
N LEU A 67 -1.87 -14.21 6.77
CA LEU A 67 -1.97 -14.45 8.20
C LEU A 67 -0.98 -13.58 8.98
N SER A 68 0.27 -13.49 8.51
CA SER A 68 1.28 -12.62 9.13
C SER A 68 0.87 -11.13 9.05
N LEU A 69 0.34 -10.68 7.93
CA LEU A 69 -0.18 -9.33 7.75
C LEU A 69 -1.36 -9.03 8.69
N SER A 70 -2.27 -9.98 8.88
CA SER A 70 -3.42 -9.80 9.77
C SER A 70 -3.05 -9.77 11.25
N GLY A 71 -1.84 -10.23 11.61
CA GLY A 71 -1.38 -10.33 13.00
C GLY A 71 -1.84 -11.63 13.66
N PHE A 72 -1.84 -12.74 12.91
CA PHE A 72 -2.15 -14.04 13.49
C PHE A 72 -1.08 -14.45 14.51
N PRO A 73 -1.46 -14.98 15.70
CA PRO A 73 -0.51 -15.33 16.76
C PRO A 73 0.66 -16.17 16.27
N PHE A 74 1.83 -15.94 16.83
CA PHE A 74 3.11 -16.61 16.57
C PHE A 74 3.75 -16.34 15.20
N LEU A 75 3.16 -15.51 14.34
CA LEU A 75 3.80 -15.03 13.11
C LEU A 75 4.51 -13.70 13.31
N SER A 76 5.41 -13.32 12.40
CA SER A 76 6.25 -12.11 12.54
C SER A 76 5.42 -10.82 12.71
N GLY A 77 4.27 -10.74 12.04
CA GLY A 77 3.36 -9.59 12.14
C GLY A 77 2.75 -9.40 13.52
N PHE A 78 2.47 -10.48 14.25
CA PHE A 78 1.91 -10.45 15.59
C PHE A 78 2.84 -9.71 16.57
N TYR A 79 4.12 -10.07 16.60
CA TYR A 79 5.08 -9.48 17.55
C TYR A 79 5.28 -7.97 17.36
N SER A 80 5.17 -7.46 16.15
CA SER A 80 5.42 -6.05 15.88
C SER A 80 4.14 -5.21 15.83
N LYS A 81 3.09 -5.70 15.19
CA LYS A 81 1.84 -4.96 15.00
C LYS A 81 1.06 -4.80 16.31
N ASP A 82 0.91 -5.89 17.05
CA ASP A 82 0.13 -5.88 18.27
C ASP A 82 0.84 -5.06 19.35
N PHE A 83 2.17 -5.11 19.41
CA PHE A 83 2.93 -4.27 20.31
C PHE A 83 2.77 -2.76 20.03
N ILE A 84 2.68 -2.34 18.77
CA ILE A 84 2.37 -0.92 18.45
C ILE A 84 0.98 -0.52 18.95
N ILE A 85 0.02 -1.43 18.92
CA ILE A 85 -1.33 -1.16 19.42
C ILE A 85 -1.34 -1.09 20.95
N GLU A 86 -0.62 -1.97 21.61
CA GLU A 86 -0.42 -1.93 23.07
C GLU A 86 0.20 -0.58 23.51
N LEU A 87 1.22 -0.10 22.80
CA LEU A 87 1.79 1.23 23.04
C LEU A 87 0.78 2.36 22.87
N SER A 88 -0.09 2.27 21.86
CA SER A 88 -1.15 3.28 21.66
C SER A 88 -2.20 3.25 22.77
N GLN A 89 -2.47 2.08 23.35
CA GLN A 89 -3.37 1.93 24.50
C GLN A 89 -2.76 2.53 25.76
N VAL A 90 -1.49 2.29 26.03
CA VAL A 90 -0.79 2.92 27.16
C VAL A 90 -0.77 4.44 27.00
N ALA A 91 -0.43 4.94 25.81
CA ALA A 91 -0.47 6.37 25.52
C ALA A 91 -1.87 6.99 25.73
N SER A 92 -2.93 6.23 25.50
CA SER A 92 -4.31 6.69 25.76
C SER A 92 -4.64 6.85 27.25
N CYS A 93 -3.93 6.13 28.10
CA CYS A 93 -4.08 6.22 29.56
C CYS A 93 -3.18 7.30 30.19
N SER A 94 -2.19 7.82 29.45
CA SER A 94 -1.28 8.84 29.95
C SER A 94 -1.96 10.22 30.03
N SER A 95 -1.75 10.95 31.10
CA SER A 95 -2.36 12.27 31.33
C SER A 95 -1.96 13.32 30.29
N LEU A 96 -0.76 13.21 29.73
CA LEU A 96 -0.21 14.18 28.77
C LEU A 96 -0.72 13.97 27.34
N ASN A 97 -0.97 12.72 26.92
CA ASN A 97 -1.28 12.37 25.54
C ASN A 97 -2.66 11.69 25.35
N MET A 98 -3.53 11.79 26.35
CA MET A 98 -4.80 11.03 26.39
C MET A 98 -5.66 11.17 25.12
N SER A 99 -5.87 12.37 24.63
CA SER A 99 -6.74 12.60 23.46
C SER A 99 -6.14 12.05 22.16
N TYR A 100 -4.85 12.27 21.94
CA TYR A 100 -4.14 11.77 20.75
C TYR A 100 -3.96 10.25 20.82
N GLY A 101 -3.65 9.72 22.01
CA GLY A 101 -3.52 8.28 22.24
C GLY A 101 -4.84 7.54 21.99
N LEU A 102 -5.97 8.05 22.49
CA LEU A 102 -7.29 7.48 22.26
C LEU A 102 -7.65 7.45 20.76
N PHE A 103 -7.44 8.55 20.05
CA PHE A 103 -7.71 8.61 18.62
C PHE A 103 -6.83 7.64 17.83
N ALA A 104 -5.54 7.60 18.14
CA ALA A 104 -4.60 6.67 17.52
C ALA A 104 -4.97 5.21 17.79
N CYS A 105 -5.33 4.87 19.03
CA CYS A 105 -5.76 3.54 19.42
C CYS A 105 -7.05 3.11 18.68
N TRP A 106 -8.03 4.00 18.57
CA TRP A 106 -9.28 3.74 17.84
C TRP A 106 -9.04 3.48 16.35
N LEU A 107 -8.23 4.34 15.70
CA LEU A 107 -7.87 4.16 14.29
C LEU A 107 -7.06 2.88 14.07
N ALA A 108 -6.09 2.59 14.96
CA ALA A 108 -5.29 1.38 14.87
C ALA A 108 -6.14 0.12 14.98
N SER A 109 -7.05 0.09 15.97
CA SER A 109 -7.95 -1.06 16.20
C SER A 109 -8.90 -1.27 15.02
N SER A 110 -9.50 -0.22 14.49
CA SER A 110 -10.36 -0.32 13.29
C SER A 110 -9.56 -0.80 12.07
N ALA A 111 -8.33 -0.34 11.91
CA ALA A 111 -7.46 -0.76 10.81
C ALA A 111 -7.10 -2.25 10.87
N ILE A 112 -7.04 -2.89 12.06
CA ILE A 112 -6.83 -4.35 12.18
C ILE A 112 -7.95 -5.11 11.50
N PHE A 113 -9.20 -4.75 11.80
CA PHE A 113 -10.36 -5.38 11.20
C PHE A 113 -10.32 -5.30 9.68
N PHE A 114 -10.11 -4.11 9.13
CA PHE A 114 -10.07 -3.92 7.68
C PHE A 114 -8.87 -4.59 7.00
N THR A 115 -7.71 -4.65 7.66
CA THR A 115 -6.54 -5.37 7.11
C THR A 115 -6.79 -6.87 7.02
N ALA A 116 -7.39 -7.47 8.03
CA ALA A 116 -7.80 -8.88 8.00
C ALA A 116 -8.88 -9.12 6.94
N PHE A 117 -9.85 -8.23 6.85
CA PHE A 117 -10.95 -8.32 5.88
C PHE A 117 -10.44 -8.36 4.44
N TYR A 118 -9.63 -7.39 4.01
CA TYR A 118 -9.18 -7.35 2.60
C TYR A 118 -8.19 -8.46 2.27
N SER A 119 -7.33 -8.88 3.20
CA SER A 119 -6.38 -9.96 2.97
C SER A 119 -7.08 -11.31 2.76
N PHE A 120 -8.09 -11.61 3.57
CA PHE A 120 -8.88 -12.82 3.40
C PHE A 120 -9.84 -12.76 2.21
N ARG A 121 -10.37 -11.60 1.87
CA ARG A 121 -11.09 -11.42 0.61
C ARG A 121 -10.22 -11.79 -0.60
N LEU A 122 -8.95 -11.36 -0.60
CA LEU A 122 -8.01 -11.71 -1.65
C LEU A 122 -7.82 -13.23 -1.71
N VAL A 123 -7.49 -13.88 -0.60
CA VAL A 123 -7.28 -15.34 -0.55
C VAL A 123 -8.54 -16.09 -0.98
N TYR A 124 -9.70 -15.64 -0.55
CA TYR A 124 -10.98 -16.29 -0.91
C TYR A 124 -11.26 -16.21 -2.42
N LEU A 125 -11.20 -15.02 -3.01
CA LEU A 125 -11.54 -14.82 -4.42
C LEU A 125 -10.55 -15.48 -5.38
N THR A 126 -9.26 -15.51 -5.04
CA THR A 126 -8.24 -16.08 -5.92
C THR A 126 -8.14 -17.60 -5.80
N PHE A 127 -8.22 -18.14 -4.59
CA PHE A 127 -7.89 -19.55 -4.33
C PHE A 127 -9.08 -20.44 -3.96
N LEU A 128 -10.04 -19.93 -3.20
CA LEU A 128 -11.11 -20.75 -2.61
C LEU A 128 -12.43 -20.69 -3.39
N ASN A 129 -12.71 -19.59 -4.06
CA ASN A 129 -13.95 -19.43 -4.82
C ASN A 129 -14.01 -20.38 -6.02
N SER A 130 -15.21 -20.57 -6.60
CA SER A 130 -15.37 -21.28 -7.88
C SER A 130 -14.58 -20.61 -8.99
N SER A 131 -14.05 -21.39 -9.93
CA SER A 131 -13.26 -20.86 -11.03
C SER A 131 -14.12 -20.03 -11.99
N ASN A 132 -13.73 -18.78 -12.19
CA ASN A 132 -14.29 -17.88 -13.21
C ASN A 132 -13.32 -17.70 -14.40
N THR A 133 -12.22 -18.45 -14.40
CA THR A 133 -11.20 -18.42 -15.44
C THR A 133 -11.62 -19.24 -16.66
N SER A 134 -11.22 -18.86 -17.85
CA SER A 134 -11.49 -19.64 -19.07
C SER A 134 -10.79 -21.01 -19.03
N ARG A 135 -11.41 -22.04 -19.64
CA ARG A 135 -10.84 -23.39 -19.67
C ARG A 135 -9.47 -23.46 -20.29
N VAL A 136 -9.21 -22.65 -21.31
CA VAL A 136 -7.91 -22.61 -22.01
C VAL A 136 -6.80 -22.15 -21.06
N ILE A 137 -7.07 -21.15 -20.24
CA ILE A 137 -6.10 -20.65 -19.25
C ILE A 137 -5.89 -21.70 -18.15
N VAL A 138 -6.96 -22.31 -17.63
CA VAL A 138 -6.88 -23.30 -16.56
C VAL A 138 -6.01 -24.50 -16.94
N LEU A 139 -6.07 -24.96 -18.19
CA LEU A 139 -5.24 -26.08 -18.68
C LEU A 139 -3.75 -25.76 -18.73
N ASN A 140 -3.38 -24.49 -18.82
CA ASN A 140 -1.99 -24.04 -18.93
C ASN A 140 -1.41 -23.55 -17.60
N ILE A 141 -2.19 -23.56 -16.50
CA ILE A 141 -1.72 -23.12 -15.18
C ILE A 141 -0.69 -24.12 -14.66
N HIS A 142 0.47 -23.61 -14.31
CA HIS A 142 1.54 -24.36 -13.64
C HIS A 142 2.26 -23.47 -12.62
N GLU A 143 2.89 -24.12 -11.63
CA GLU A 143 3.71 -23.41 -10.64
C GLU A 143 4.88 -22.67 -11.32
N SER A 144 5.25 -21.54 -10.74
CA SER A 144 6.35 -20.72 -11.23
C SER A 144 7.69 -21.46 -11.19
N SER A 145 8.63 -21.02 -12.03
CA SER A 145 9.99 -21.57 -12.08
C SER A 145 10.71 -21.47 -10.74
N TRP A 146 11.74 -22.30 -10.54
CA TRP A 146 12.55 -22.32 -9.33
C TRP A 146 13.17 -20.96 -8.99
N LEU A 147 13.45 -20.13 -9.97
CA LEU A 147 13.98 -18.76 -9.78
C LEU A 147 13.01 -17.84 -9.02
N ILE A 148 11.71 -18.09 -9.12
CA ILE A 148 10.67 -17.32 -8.39
C ILE A 148 10.34 -18.01 -7.07
N THR A 149 10.28 -19.34 -7.05
CA THR A 149 9.85 -20.08 -5.85
C THR A 149 10.89 -20.07 -4.73
N LEU A 150 12.19 -20.04 -5.04
CA LEU A 150 13.24 -19.98 -4.03
C LEU A 150 13.20 -18.68 -3.19
N PRO A 151 13.15 -17.47 -3.78
CA PRO A 151 12.92 -16.25 -3.01
C PRO A 151 11.64 -16.27 -2.17
N LEU A 152 10.54 -16.83 -2.72
CA LEU A 152 9.28 -16.96 -2.00
C LEU A 152 9.42 -17.83 -0.73
N LEU A 153 10.15 -18.94 -0.80
CA LEU A 153 10.40 -19.82 0.35
C LEU A 153 11.22 -19.10 1.44
N ILE A 154 12.25 -18.35 1.05
CA ILE A 154 13.08 -17.58 1.99
C ILE A 154 12.24 -16.51 2.69
N LEU A 155 11.42 -15.77 1.93
CA LEU A 155 10.53 -14.76 2.48
C LEU A 155 9.44 -15.39 3.36
N GLY A 156 8.93 -16.57 2.97
CA GLY A 156 7.98 -17.34 3.77
C GLY A 156 8.56 -17.73 5.12
N PHE A 157 9.78 -18.26 5.14
CA PHE A 157 10.50 -18.56 6.38
C PHE A 157 10.68 -17.29 7.23
N GLY A 158 11.12 -16.19 6.63
CA GLY A 158 11.25 -14.91 7.32
C GLY A 158 9.93 -14.40 7.91
N SER A 159 8.83 -14.54 7.18
CA SER A 159 7.50 -14.10 7.64
C SER A 159 6.95 -14.91 8.83
N ILE A 160 7.48 -16.11 9.06
CA ILE A 160 7.12 -16.95 10.22
C ILE A 160 8.02 -16.62 11.41
N PHE A 161 9.35 -16.66 11.23
CA PHE A 161 10.31 -16.75 12.34
C PHE A 161 10.98 -15.43 12.71
N ILE A 162 11.21 -14.51 11.77
CA ILE A 162 12.02 -13.29 12.03
C ILE A 162 11.44 -12.45 13.16
N GLY A 163 10.11 -12.30 13.23
CA GLY A 163 9.49 -11.52 14.30
C GLY A 163 9.82 -12.02 15.69
N TYR A 164 9.82 -13.33 15.89
CA TYR A 164 10.22 -13.94 17.16
C TYR A 164 11.72 -13.80 17.44
N LEU A 165 12.54 -14.11 16.43
CA LEU A 165 14.01 -14.09 16.59
C LEU A 165 14.57 -12.69 16.87
N THR A 166 13.95 -11.65 16.32
CA THR A 166 14.47 -10.28 16.43
C THR A 166 13.73 -9.42 17.46
N LYS A 167 12.65 -9.93 18.06
CA LYS A 167 11.87 -9.18 19.07
C LYS A 167 12.76 -8.66 20.19
N ASP A 168 13.56 -9.51 20.81
CA ASP A 168 14.36 -9.16 21.98
C ASP A 168 15.52 -8.21 21.64
N ILE A 169 16.01 -8.24 20.41
CA ILE A 169 17.05 -7.34 19.92
C ILE A 169 16.50 -5.92 19.74
N PHE A 170 15.32 -5.76 19.12
CA PHE A 170 14.76 -4.46 18.77
C PHE A 170 13.96 -3.82 19.90
N ILE A 171 13.16 -4.58 20.64
CA ILE A 171 12.26 -4.08 21.68
C ILE A 171 12.81 -4.42 23.06
N GLY A 172 13.60 -5.52 23.16
CA GLY A 172 13.90 -6.28 24.34
C GLY A 172 14.45 -5.46 25.50
N PHE A 173 13.98 -5.86 26.65
CA PHE A 173 14.43 -5.33 27.91
C PHE A 173 15.87 -5.84 28.19
N GLY A 174 16.79 -4.90 28.39
CA GLY A 174 18.17 -5.22 28.71
C GLY A 174 19.12 -5.44 27.53
N SER A 175 18.71 -5.22 26.30
CA SER A 175 19.60 -5.14 25.15
C SER A 175 19.99 -3.68 24.88
N ASP A 176 21.28 -3.41 24.83
CA ASP A 176 21.81 -2.09 24.46
C ASP A 176 22.09 -1.99 22.95
N PHE A 177 21.29 -2.68 22.15
CA PHE A 177 21.47 -2.72 20.71
C PHE A 177 21.43 -1.35 20.07
N TRP A 178 20.52 -0.49 20.51
CA TRP A 178 20.37 0.85 19.96
C TRP A 178 21.36 1.88 20.52
N GLY A 179 21.89 1.67 21.74
CA GLY A 179 22.81 2.59 22.41
C GLY A 179 22.36 4.05 22.28
N PRO A 180 23.26 4.96 21.89
CA PRO A 180 22.92 6.38 21.70
C PRO A 180 22.24 6.70 20.36
N ALA A 181 21.99 5.71 19.48
CA ALA A 181 21.45 5.94 18.12
C ALA A 181 19.99 6.39 18.16
N ILE A 182 19.21 5.99 19.17
CA ILE A 182 17.80 6.37 19.30
C ILE A 182 17.61 7.04 20.67
N PHE A 183 17.14 8.28 20.62
CA PHE A 183 16.77 9.02 21.82
C PHE A 183 15.25 9.06 21.97
N ILE A 184 14.76 8.64 23.14
CA ILE A 184 13.34 8.71 23.51
C ILE A 184 13.24 9.57 24.77
N LEU A 185 12.33 10.52 24.75
CA LEU A 185 12.04 11.32 25.97
C LEU A 185 11.51 10.40 27.07
N PRO A 186 11.95 10.57 28.34
CA PRO A 186 11.49 9.74 29.45
C PRO A 186 9.96 9.71 29.62
N CYS A 187 9.29 10.82 29.31
CA CYS A 187 7.82 10.89 29.37
C CYS A 187 7.10 10.07 28.29
N ASN A 188 7.80 9.61 27.24
CA ASN A 188 7.27 8.81 26.16
C ASN A 188 7.77 7.34 26.19
N SER A 189 8.41 6.95 27.28
CA SER A 189 8.94 5.59 27.47
C SER A 189 7.85 4.63 27.95
N TYR A 190 6.92 4.27 27.04
CA TYR A 190 5.76 3.40 27.34
C TYR A 190 6.04 1.91 27.19
N VAL A 191 7.23 1.51 26.80
CA VAL A 191 7.56 0.11 26.44
C VAL A 191 7.38 -0.83 27.63
N LEU A 192 7.85 -0.43 28.81
CA LEU A 192 7.68 -1.22 30.05
C LEU A 192 6.21 -1.35 30.43
N GLU A 193 5.46 -0.26 30.38
CA GLU A 193 4.04 -0.25 30.72
C GLU A 193 3.21 -1.12 29.77
N ALA A 194 3.57 -1.18 28.48
CA ALA A 194 2.91 -2.02 27.49
C ALA A 194 3.05 -3.52 27.83
N GLU A 195 4.19 -3.95 28.34
CA GLU A 195 4.37 -5.36 28.76
C GLU A 195 3.50 -5.72 29.99
N TRP A 196 3.15 -4.76 30.84
CA TRP A 196 2.33 -4.99 32.01
C TRP A 196 0.82 -4.84 31.78
N LEU A 197 0.39 -4.62 30.55
CA LEU A 197 -1.03 -4.58 30.21
C LEU A 197 -1.73 -5.90 30.55
N PRO A 198 -2.99 -5.85 31.06
CA PRO A 198 -3.79 -7.04 31.33
C PRO A 198 -3.94 -7.92 30.06
N SER A 199 -3.89 -9.23 30.25
CA SER A 199 -3.97 -10.19 29.13
C SER A 199 -5.23 -9.99 28.26
N PHE A 200 -6.35 -9.63 28.85
CA PHE A 200 -7.59 -9.34 28.12
C PHE A 200 -7.39 -8.23 27.06
N ILE A 201 -6.67 -7.16 27.42
CA ILE A 201 -6.39 -6.04 26.50
C ILE A 201 -5.46 -6.48 25.38
N LYS A 202 -4.45 -7.32 25.67
CA LYS A 202 -3.52 -7.87 24.69
C LYS A 202 -4.20 -8.77 23.63
N TRP A 203 -5.34 -9.39 23.97
CA TRP A 203 -6.10 -10.20 23.02
C TRP A 203 -7.10 -9.44 22.16
N ILE A 204 -7.38 -8.17 22.44
CA ILE A 204 -8.29 -7.33 21.65
C ILE A 204 -7.90 -7.30 20.16
N PRO A 205 -6.63 -7.07 19.76
CA PRO A 205 -6.23 -7.07 18.35
C PRO A 205 -6.55 -8.39 17.64
N PHE A 206 -6.34 -9.50 18.31
CA PHE A 206 -6.67 -10.82 17.77
C PHE A 206 -8.16 -10.99 17.51
N PHE A 207 -9.03 -10.57 18.42
CA PHE A 207 -10.48 -10.65 18.19
C PHE A 207 -10.93 -9.76 17.04
N PHE A 208 -10.35 -8.57 16.88
CA PHE A 208 -10.64 -7.70 15.73
C PHE A 208 -10.17 -8.33 14.40
N SER A 209 -8.99 -8.91 14.35
CA SER A 209 -8.51 -9.61 13.16
C SER A 209 -9.38 -10.82 12.82
N PHE A 210 -9.72 -11.63 13.82
CA PHE A 210 -10.58 -12.80 13.64
C PHE A 210 -12.00 -12.42 13.16
N SER A 211 -12.61 -11.37 13.72
CA SER A 211 -13.89 -10.86 13.25
C SER A 211 -13.83 -10.36 11.81
N GLY A 212 -12.71 -9.71 11.40
CA GLY A 212 -12.48 -9.29 10.02
C GLY A 212 -12.43 -10.47 9.04
N VAL A 213 -11.76 -11.56 9.43
CA VAL A 213 -11.70 -12.81 8.65
C VAL A 213 -13.07 -13.44 8.53
N LEU A 214 -13.80 -13.55 9.64
CA LEU A 214 -15.17 -14.12 9.66
C LEU A 214 -16.12 -13.33 8.75
N VAL A 215 -16.13 -12.01 8.86
CA VAL A 215 -17.00 -11.17 8.02
C VAL A 215 -16.61 -11.28 6.54
N ALA A 216 -15.30 -11.30 6.22
CA ALA A 216 -14.85 -11.50 4.85
C ALA A 216 -15.30 -12.84 4.27
N SER A 217 -15.15 -13.94 5.02
CA SER A 217 -15.56 -15.28 4.58
C SER A 217 -17.07 -15.38 4.43
N LEU A 218 -17.85 -14.91 5.41
CA LEU A 218 -19.30 -14.91 5.36
C LEU A 218 -19.85 -14.10 4.19
N LEU A 219 -19.34 -12.89 3.96
CA LEU A 219 -19.79 -12.06 2.84
C LEU A 219 -19.46 -12.70 1.49
N ASN A 220 -18.32 -13.36 1.35
CA ASN A 220 -17.98 -14.04 0.10
C ASN A 220 -18.79 -15.31 -0.13
N ILE A 221 -19.08 -16.10 0.92
CA ILE A 221 -19.94 -17.29 0.83
C ILE A 221 -21.38 -16.87 0.53
N LEU A 222 -21.86 -15.84 1.20
CA LEU A 222 -23.24 -15.36 1.06
C LEU A 222 -23.42 -14.40 -0.12
N ALA A 223 -22.35 -13.95 -0.77
CA ALA A 223 -22.40 -12.97 -1.88
C ALA A 223 -23.38 -13.40 -2.97
N PHE A 224 -23.45 -14.70 -3.29
CA PHE A 224 -24.37 -15.24 -4.27
C PHE A 224 -25.84 -15.03 -3.87
N TYR A 225 -26.16 -15.23 -2.58
CA TYR A 225 -27.52 -15.05 -2.05
C TYR A 225 -27.89 -13.57 -1.89
N PHE A 226 -26.93 -12.72 -1.54
CA PHE A 226 -27.16 -11.29 -1.34
C PHE A 226 -27.18 -10.50 -2.65
N GLN A 227 -26.45 -10.91 -3.68
CA GLN A 227 -26.42 -10.20 -4.97
C GLN A 227 -27.82 -10.06 -5.59
N THR A 228 -28.67 -11.06 -5.47
CA THR A 228 -30.01 -11.01 -6.05
C THR A 228 -30.98 -10.10 -5.29
N ASN A 229 -30.88 -10.03 -3.97
CA ASN A 229 -31.84 -9.29 -3.13
C ASN A 229 -31.40 -7.85 -2.82
N PHE A 230 -30.09 -7.56 -2.79
CA PHE A 230 -29.58 -6.23 -2.47
C PHE A 230 -29.78 -5.20 -3.59
N TRP A 231 -29.80 -5.63 -4.85
CA TRP A 231 -30.01 -4.73 -5.99
C TRP A 231 -31.41 -4.13 -6.06
N TYR A 232 -32.40 -4.73 -5.39
CA TYR A 232 -33.76 -4.22 -5.33
C TYR A 232 -33.94 -3.02 -4.39
N ASN A 233 -33.03 -2.80 -3.44
CA ASN A 233 -33.09 -1.67 -2.53
C ASN A 233 -32.37 -0.44 -3.11
N LYS A 234 -33.10 0.63 -3.40
CA LYS A 234 -32.57 1.87 -4.00
C LYS A 234 -31.37 2.49 -3.24
N LEU A 235 -31.39 2.46 -1.91
CA LEU A 235 -30.27 2.95 -1.10
C LEU A 235 -29.01 2.10 -1.27
N PHE A 236 -29.15 0.78 -1.29
CA PHE A 236 -28.02 -0.13 -1.49
C PHE A 236 -27.46 -0.04 -2.90
N SER A 237 -28.32 0.07 -3.90
CA SER A 237 -27.89 0.23 -5.30
C SER A 237 -27.09 1.52 -5.51
N PHE A 238 -27.43 2.61 -4.82
CA PHE A 238 -26.68 3.87 -4.86
C PHE A 238 -25.26 3.70 -4.28
N TRP A 239 -25.13 3.10 -3.09
CA TRP A 239 -23.83 2.86 -2.47
C TRP A 239 -22.98 1.86 -3.28
N ALA A 240 -23.59 0.80 -3.80
CA ALA A 240 -22.92 -0.15 -4.67
C ALA A 240 -22.43 0.52 -5.97
N PHE A 241 -23.22 1.43 -6.54
CA PHE A 241 -22.83 2.19 -7.71
C PHE A 241 -21.65 3.10 -7.40
N LEU A 242 -21.67 3.85 -6.29
CA LEU A 242 -20.54 4.68 -5.87
C LEU A 242 -19.27 3.86 -5.64
N ALA A 243 -19.40 2.70 -4.96
CA ALA A 243 -18.28 1.80 -4.72
C ALA A 243 -17.68 1.26 -6.03
N ASN A 244 -18.53 0.82 -6.98
CA ASN A 244 -18.10 0.36 -8.30
C ASN A 244 -17.40 1.45 -9.12
N LYS A 245 -17.80 2.69 -8.98
CA LYS A 245 -17.16 3.86 -9.61
C LYS A 245 -15.98 4.40 -8.81
N LYS A 246 -15.54 3.69 -7.76
CA LYS A 246 -14.43 4.09 -6.87
C LYS A 246 -14.62 5.50 -6.31
N TRP A 247 -15.86 5.87 -5.96
CA TRP A 247 -16.24 7.20 -5.46
C TRP A 247 -15.90 8.34 -6.44
N TYR A 248 -15.74 8.03 -7.72
CA TYR A 248 -15.31 8.96 -8.77
C TYR A 248 -13.96 9.64 -8.52
N TRP A 249 -13.12 9.14 -7.59
CA TRP A 249 -11.81 9.73 -7.31
C TRP A 249 -10.92 9.80 -8.54
N ASP A 250 -10.89 8.76 -9.38
CA ASP A 250 -10.11 8.77 -10.62
C ASP A 250 -10.57 9.92 -11.55
N LYS A 251 -11.87 10.15 -11.64
CA LYS A 251 -12.42 11.24 -12.46
C LYS A 251 -12.08 12.61 -11.87
N ILE A 252 -12.31 12.80 -10.58
CA ILE A 252 -12.02 14.07 -9.89
C ILE A 252 -10.52 14.38 -10.04
N TYR A 253 -9.65 13.42 -9.79
CA TYR A 253 -8.22 13.63 -9.91
C TYR A 253 -7.80 13.99 -11.34
N ASN A 254 -8.29 13.26 -12.34
CA ASN A 254 -7.98 13.54 -13.74
C ASN A 254 -8.49 14.91 -14.20
N ASP A 255 -9.73 15.25 -13.87
CA ASP A 255 -10.34 16.52 -14.32
C ASP A 255 -9.73 17.74 -13.61
N THR A 256 -9.40 17.64 -12.32
CA THR A 256 -8.88 18.77 -11.55
C THR A 256 -7.36 18.89 -11.61
N VAL A 257 -6.62 17.81 -11.24
CA VAL A 257 -5.17 17.89 -11.08
C VAL A 257 -4.45 17.61 -12.40
N VAL A 258 -4.75 16.48 -13.05
CA VAL A 258 -4.01 16.05 -14.24
C VAL A 258 -4.27 17.01 -15.40
N ASN A 259 -5.53 17.32 -15.68
CA ASN A 259 -5.90 18.22 -16.78
C ASN A 259 -5.36 19.63 -16.57
N PHE A 260 -5.43 20.15 -15.35
CA PHE A 260 -4.82 21.44 -15.00
C PHE A 260 -3.31 21.43 -15.24
N SER A 261 -2.59 20.42 -14.73
CA SER A 261 -1.14 20.31 -14.85
C SER A 261 -0.70 20.19 -16.32
N LEU A 262 -1.38 19.37 -17.11
CA LEU A 262 -1.10 19.21 -18.53
C LEU A 262 -1.37 20.49 -19.31
N ASN A 263 -2.48 21.17 -19.05
CA ASN A 263 -2.82 22.44 -19.68
C ASN A 263 -1.83 23.55 -19.30
N PHE A 264 -1.40 23.62 -18.04
CA PHE A 264 -0.37 24.54 -17.60
C PHE A 264 0.97 24.26 -18.29
N GLY A 265 1.40 23.00 -18.30
CA GLY A 265 2.64 22.58 -18.97
C GLY A 265 2.64 22.92 -20.45
N TYR A 266 1.56 22.60 -21.16
CA TYR A 266 1.48 22.87 -22.60
C TYR A 266 1.27 24.34 -22.92
N LYS A 267 0.26 25.01 -22.32
CA LYS A 267 -0.10 26.40 -22.70
C LYS A 267 0.86 27.43 -22.12
N VAL A 268 1.22 27.28 -20.85
CA VAL A 268 2.05 28.30 -20.16
C VAL A 268 3.52 28.02 -20.37
N SER A 269 3.98 26.82 -19.97
CA SER A 269 5.41 26.49 -20.01
C SER A 269 5.92 26.35 -21.44
N PHE A 270 5.34 25.45 -22.21
CA PHE A 270 5.84 25.17 -23.56
C PHE A 270 5.48 26.25 -24.56
N LYS A 271 4.19 26.61 -24.72
CA LYS A 271 3.77 27.52 -25.79
C LYS A 271 4.14 28.98 -25.53
N ASN A 272 3.91 29.44 -24.29
CA ASN A 272 4.15 30.87 -23.97
C ASN A 272 5.60 31.13 -23.54
N LEU A 273 6.18 30.33 -22.66
CA LEU A 273 7.53 30.55 -22.18
C LEU A 273 8.59 30.05 -23.17
N ASP A 274 8.61 28.75 -23.50
CA ASP A 274 9.66 28.21 -24.33
C ASP A 274 9.59 28.74 -25.78
N ARG A 275 8.51 28.46 -26.48
CA ARG A 275 8.35 28.88 -27.87
C ARG A 275 8.02 30.37 -28.05
N GLY A 276 7.26 30.92 -27.10
CA GLY A 276 6.90 32.34 -27.19
C GLY A 276 8.05 33.25 -26.78
N PHE A 277 8.43 33.19 -25.51
CA PHE A 277 9.37 34.15 -24.95
C PHE A 277 10.82 33.77 -25.24
N VAL A 278 11.25 32.57 -24.89
CA VAL A 278 12.66 32.16 -24.97
C VAL A 278 13.13 32.04 -26.43
N GLU A 279 12.38 31.40 -27.30
CA GLU A 279 12.75 31.28 -28.71
C GLU A 279 12.65 32.58 -29.48
N LEU A 280 11.61 33.42 -29.24
CA LEU A 280 11.44 34.67 -29.95
C LEU A 280 12.45 35.74 -29.54
N LEU A 281 12.78 35.87 -28.26
CA LEU A 281 13.81 36.79 -27.79
C LEU A 281 15.26 36.22 -27.94
N GLY A 282 15.37 34.90 -27.99
CA GLY A 282 16.64 34.20 -28.14
C GLY A 282 16.98 33.84 -29.59
N PRO A 283 17.28 32.56 -29.86
CA PRO A 283 17.96 32.17 -31.13
C PRO A 283 17.15 32.49 -32.39
N VAL A 284 15.86 32.24 -32.39
CA VAL A 284 15.03 32.43 -33.60
C VAL A 284 14.73 33.90 -33.84
N GLY A 285 14.42 34.67 -32.80
CA GLY A 285 14.10 36.09 -32.94
C GLY A 285 15.33 36.91 -33.26
N LEU A 286 16.48 36.66 -32.61
CA LEU A 286 17.76 37.33 -32.91
C LEU A 286 18.20 37.06 -34.34
N SER A 287 18.16 35.81 -34.81
CA SER A 287 18.55 35.47 -36.17
C SER A 287 17.71 36.17 -37.22
N LYS A 288 16.38 36.23 -37.02
CA LYS A 288 15.42 36.99 -37.89
C LYS A 288 15.71 38.51 -37.85
N LEU A 289 15.98 39.04 -36.68
CA LEU A 289 16.30 40.46 -36.53
C LEU A 289 17.57 40.82 -37.28
N VAL A 290 18.65 40.05 -37.13
CA VAL A 290 19.91 40.22 -37.86
C VAL A 290 19.67 40.11 -39.38
N GLN A 291 18.86 39.13 -39.83
CA GLN A 291 18.51 39.00 -41.23
C GLN A 291 17.79 40.19 -41.81
N ILE A 292 16.77 40.72 -41.07
CA ILE A 292 16.00 41.88 -41.46
C ILE A 292 16.89 43.13 -41.50
N LEU A 293 17.76 43.30 -40.50
CA LEU A 293 18.69 44.44 -40.44
C LEU A 293 19.73 44.37 -41.59
N SER A 294 20.32 43.21 -41.86
CA SER A 294 21.22 43.06 -42.98
C SER A 294 20.59 43.34 -44.33
N PHE A 295 19.34 42.88 -44.53
CA PHE A 295 18.58 43.19 -45.74
C PHE A 295 18.30 44.68 -45.86
N ARG A 296 17.91 45.41 -44.80
CA ARG A 296 17.70 46.84 -44.83
C ARG A 296 18.97 47.61 -45.09
N ILE A 297 20.07 47.23 -44.50
CA ILE A 297 21.42 47.84 -44.74
C ILE A 297 21.83 47.63 -46.20
N SER A 298 21.60 46.44 -46.76
CA SER A 298 21.95 46.17 -48.16
C SER A 298 21.12 47.00 -49.16
N LEU A 299 19.87 47.38 -48.80
CA LEU A 299 19.04 48.27 -49.61
C LEU A 299 19.55 49.74 -49.64
N ILE A 300 20.26 50.16 -48.62
CA ILE A 300 20.87 51.52 -48.57
C ILE A 300 22.08 51.61 -49.54
N GLN A 301 22.70 50.51 -49.85
CA GLN A 301 23.81 50.44 -50.73
C GLN A 301 23.34 50.29 -52.19
N THR A 302 23.19 51.43 -52.87
CA THR A 302 22.67 51.50 -54.25
C THR A 302 23.69 51.27 -55.33
N GLY A 303 24.99 51.17 -54.99
CA GLY A 303 26.09 51.02 -55.97
C GLY A 303 26.44 52.29 -56.72
N GLN A 304 25.76 53.38 -56.49
CA GLN A 304 26.08 54.70 -57.05
C GLN A 304 26.94 55.51 -56.11
N LEU A 305 28.03 56.05 -56.61
CA LEU A 305 29.03 56.79 -55.85
C LEU A 305 28.48 58.08 -55.17
N ASN A 306 27.33 58.57 -55.58
CA ASN A 306 26.70 59.81 -55.11
C ASN A 306 25.56 59.61 -54.11
N HIS A 307 25.32 58.39 -53.62
CA HIS A 307 24.32 58.09 -52.59
C HIS A 307 25.00 57.57 -51.31
#